data_8d0a3b034708490f7a334722bae950a6
#
_entry.id   8d0a3b034708490f7a334722bae950a6
#
_cell.length_a   1.000
_cell.length_b   1.000
_cell.length_c   1.000
_cell.angle_alpha   90.00
_cell.angle_beta   90.00
_cell.angle_gamma   90.00
#
_symmetry.space_group_name_H-M   'P 1'
#
loop_
_entity.id
_entity.type
_entity.pdbx_description
1 polymer ?
#
loop_
_entity_poly.entity_id
_entity_poly.type
_entity_poly.pdbx_seq_one_letter_code
_entity_poly.pdbx_strand_id
1 'polypeptide(L)'
;MKFTSTVCLFVSLGMAGSAVAADPFYIGSWTFTTAVVAPWANPQRKPDGAERARLMSKTVVLGAREISGPRPFACAKPQYKVTDYGPDMLFQGAFDEMQRADKKVDPKALAASLGFAEARIRTLETGCEIDVHFVDDATAEIGLNDYVYTLKKR
;
A
#
# COMPACT_ATOMS: atom_id res chain seq x y z
N MET A 1 -34.87 27.56 -66.11
CA MET A 1 -33.66 27.60 -65.26
C MET A 1 -33.89 26.65 -64.10
N LYS A 2 -33.21 25.48 -64.09
CA LYS A 2 -33.30 24.48 -63.01
C LYS A 2 -32.04 24.57 -62.18
N PHE A 3 -32.16 24.93 -60.90
CA PHE A 3 -31.06 24.93 -59.97
C PHE A 3 -31.00 23.55 -59.26
N THR A 4 -29.95 22.80 -59.54
CA THR A 4 -29.65 21.55 -58.84
C THR A 4 -28.80 21.88 -57.62
N SER A 5 -29.37 21.67 -56.44
CA SER A 5 -28.66 21.88 -55.17
C SER A 5 -27.95 20.56 -54.75
N THR A 6 -26.62 20.56 -54.77
CA THR A 6 -25.79 19.42 -54.34
C THR A 6 -25.54 19.55 -52.82
N VAL A 7 -26.10 18.61 -52.07
CA VAL A 7 -25.86 18.47 -50.63
C VAL A 7 -24.63 17.63 -50.42
N CYS A 8 -23.55 18.21 -49.93
CA CYS A 8 -22.36 17.48 -49.48
C CYS A 8 -22.57 16.96 -48.04
N LEU A 9 -22.67 15.69 -47.89
CA LEU A 9 -22.76 15.00 -46.59
C LEU A 9 -21.35 14.80 -46.07
N PHE A 10 -20.92 15.59 -45.07
CA PHE A 10 -19.67 15.36 -44.32
C PHE A 10 -19.88 14.27 -43.29
N VAL A 11 -19.34 13.10 -43.53
CA VAL A 11 -19.25 12.01 -42.52
C VAL A 11 -18.01 12.31 -41.66
N SER A 12 -18.21 12.79 -40.45
CA SER A 12 -17.16 12.95 -39.45
C SER A 12 -16.92 11.58 -38.77
N LEU A 13 -15.81 10.91 -39.11
CA LEU A 13 -15.34 9.74 -38.40
C LEU A 13 -14.77 10.20 -37.04
N GLY A 14 -15.57 10.05 -35.98
CA GLY A 14 -15.11 10.24 -34.60
C GLY A 14 -14.16 9.10 -34.21
N MET A 15 -12.86 9.36 -34.12
CA MET A 15 -11.90 8.45 -33.47
C MET A 15 -12.19 8.45 -31.97
N ALA A 16 -12.88 7.43 -31.48
CA ALA A 16 -12.97 7.13 -30.05
C ALA A 16 -11.58 6.62 -29.59
N GLY A 17 -10.74 7.53 -29.13
CA GLY A 17 -9.50 7.18 -28.45
C GLY A 17 -9.84 6.47 -27.13
N SER A 18 -9.53 5.16 -27.02
CA SER A 18 -9.59 4.45 -25.75
C SER A 18 -8.55 5.05 -24.79
N ALA A 19 -9.01 5.84 -23.82
CA ALA A 19 -8.15 6.26 -22.72
C ALA A 19 -7.74 4.99 -21.93
N VAL A 20 -6.49 4.58 -22.04
CA VAL A 20 -5.91 3.56 -21.16
C VAL A 20 -5.80 4.22 -19.78
N ALA A 21 -6.62 3.78 -18.83
CA ALA A 21 -6.49 4.22 -17.44
C ALA A 21 -5.10 3.78 -16.95
N ALA A 22 -4.34 4.73 -16.39
CA ALA A 22 -3.07 4.40 -15.74
C ALA A 22 -3.29 3.43 -14.59
N ASP A 23 -2.36 2.50 -14.41
CA ASP A 23 -2.42 1.57 -13.28
C ASP A 23 -2.43 2.35 -11.95
N PRO A 24 -3.19 1.87 -10.94
CA PRO A 24 -3.18 2.48 -9.62
C PRO A 24 -1.75 2.58 -9.06
N PHE A 25 -1.46 3.66 -8.30
CA PHE A 25 -0.12 3.95 -7.80
C PHE A 25 0.54 2.80 -7.03
N TYR A 26 -0.24 1.93 -6.39
CA TYR A 26 0.25 0.78 -5.61
C TYR A 26 0.62 -0.43 -6.47
N ILE A 27 0.10 -0.56 -7.70
CA ILE A 27 0.43 -1.67 -8.59
C ILE A 27 1.92 -1.64 -8.93
N GLY A 28 2.56 -2.79 -8.86
CA GLY A 28 3.96 -2.95 -9.21
C GLY A 28 4.75 -3.84 -8.24
N SER A 29 6.06 -3.79 -8.38
CA SER A 29 7.01 -4.60 -7.60
C SER A 29 7.56 -3.79 -6.43
N TRP A 30 7.50 -4.36 -5.22
CA TRP A 30 7.92 -3.76 -3.97
C TRP A 30 8.95 -4.64 -3.28
N THR A 31 10.11 -4.10 -2.98
CA THR A 31 11.22 -4.88 -2.38
C THR A 31 11.40 -4.51 -0.91
N PHE A 32 11.49 -5.50 -0.05
CA PHE A 32 11.83 -5.33 1.36
C PHE A 32 13.26 -4.82 1.51
N THR A 33 13.43 -3.60 2.01
CA THR A 33 14.74 -2.93 2.12
C THR A 33 15.22 -2.78 3.55
N THR A 34 14.31 -2.60 4.50
CA THR A 34 14.64 -2.39 5.92
C THR A 34 13.64 -3.14 6.78
N ALA A 35 14.05 -3.51 7.99
CA ALA A 35 13.18 -4.04 9.03
C ALA A 35 13.61 -3.46 10.37
N VAL A 36 12.68 -2.85 11.08
CA VAL A 36 12.87 -2.36 12.46
C VAL A 36 11.99 -3.17 13.41
N VAL A 37 12.40 -3.31 14.66
CA VAL A 37 11.56 -3.94 15.69
C VAL A 37 10.32 -3.07 15.88
N ALA A 38 9.15 -3.72 15.81
CA ALA A 38 7.88 -3.01 15.91
C ALA A 38 7.71 -2.39 17.31
N PRO A 39 7.11 -1.21 17.42
CA PRO A 39 6.83 -0.58 18.72
C PRO A 39 5.97 -1.44 19.65
N TRP A 40 5.12 -2.31 19.11
CA TRP A 40 4.27 -3.25 19.86
C TRP A 40 4.94 -4.58 20.20
N ALA A 41 6.20 -4.81 19.75
CA ALA A 41 6.90 -6.06 20.04
C ALA A 41 7.17 -6.20 21.53
N ASN A 42 7.06 -7.43 22.03
CA ASN A 42 7.32 -7.69 23.45
C ASN A 42 8.81 -7.46 23.78
N PRO A 43 9.16 -6.47 24.63
CA PRO A 43 10.55 -6.13 24.94
C PRO A 43 11.31 -7.25 25.68
N GLN A 44 10.60 -8.20 26.28
CA GLN A 44 11.19 -9.33 27.00
C GLN A 44 11.47 -10.52 26.09
N ARG A 45 11.03 -10.49 24.84
CA ARG A 45 11.24 -11.56 23.87
C ARG A 45 12.13 -11.06 22.72
N LYS A 46 13.13 -11.85 22.37
CA LYS A 46 13.93 -11.56 21.18
C LYS A 46 13.08 -11.75 19.92
N PRO A 47 13.01 -10.74 19.05
CA PRO A 47 12.28 -10.86 17.77
C PRO A 47 12.83 -11.95 16.87
N ASP A 48 11.98 -12.54 16.02
CA ASP A 48 12.36 -13.65 15.13
C ASP A 48 13.29 -13.16 13.99
N GLY A 49 14.59 -13.32 14.19
CA GLY A 49 15.59 -12.98 13.18
C GLY A 49 15.53 -13.87 11.92
N ALA A 50 14.97 -15.07 12.00
CA ALA A 50 14.83 -15.96 10.85
C ALA A 50 13.71 -15.45 9.92
N GLU A 51 12.59 -14.97 10.45
CA GLU A 51 11.54 -14.31 9.67
C GLU A 51 12.10 -13.09 8.93
N ARG A 52 12.80 -12.22 9.66
CA ARG A 52 13.45 -11.05 9.06
C ARG A 52 14.40 -11.45 7.92
N ALA A 53 15.30 -12.40 8.16
CA ALA A 53 16.26 -12.86 7.15
C ALA A 53 15.58 -13.45 5.91
N ARG A 54 14.47 -14.15 6.08
CA ARG A 54 13.69 -14.74 4.98
C ARG A 54 13.04 -13.69 4.09
N LEU A 55 12.64 -12.54 4.65
CA LEU A 55 11.91 -11.49 3.92
C LEU A 55 12.82 -10.43 3.30
N MET A 56 13.94 -10.10 3.94
CA MET A 56 14.85 -9.07 3.44
C MET A 56 15.32 -9.34 2.00
N SER A 57 15.32 -8.29 1.18
CA SER A 57 15.65 -8.31 -0.25
C SER A 57 14.68 -9.12 -1.13
N LYS A 58 13.59 -9.67 -0.57
CA LYS A 58 12.53 -10.30 -1.37
C LYS A 58 11.62 -9.22 -1.96
N THR A 59 10.88 -9.62 -2.98
CA THR A 59 9.93 -8.75 -3.68
C THR A 59 8.51 -9.27 -3.50
N VAL A 60 7.59 -8.35 -3.24
CA VAL A 60 6.15 -8.55 -3.34
C VAL A 60 5.68 -7.82 -4.59
N VAL A 61 4.88 -8.46 -5.41
CA VAL A 61 4.25 -7.84 -6.58
C VAL A 61 2.77 -7.65 -6.27
N LEU A 62 2.36 -6.39 -6.18
CA LEU A 62 0.95 -6.04 -6.10
C LEU A 62 0.41 -5.99 -7.53
N GLY A 63 -0.21 -7.07 -7.98
CA GLY A 63 -0.82 -7.18 -9.30
C GLY A 63 -2.32 -6.86 -9.26
N ALA A 64 -2.93 -6.59 -10.41
CA ALA A 64 -4.35 -6.25 -10.47
C ALA A 64 -5.29 -7.40 -10.03
N ARG A 65 -4.84 -8.66 -10.10
CA ARG A 65 -5.66 -9.85 -9.83
C ARG A 65 -5.12 -10.73 -8.72
N GLU A 66 -3.85 -10.55 -8.35
CA GLU A 66 -3.18 -11.34 -7.33
C GLU A 66 -2.05 -10.55 -6.69
N ILE A 67 -1.69 -10.93 -5.48
CA ILE A 67 -0.44 -10.51 -4.85
C ILE A 67 0.49 -11.72 -4.87
N SER A 68 1.66 -11.58 -5.48
CA SER A 68 2.68 -12.62 -5.48
C SER A 68 3.90 -12.20 -4.65
N GLY A 69 4.56 -13.19 -4.05
CA GLY A 69 5.72 -12.93 -3.18
C GLY A 69 5.90 -14.00 -2.11
N PRO A 70 6.78 -13.76 -1.14
CA PRO A 70 6.98 -14.69 -0.03
C PRO A 70 5.73 -14.75 0.87
N ARG A 71 5.49 -15.91 1.50
CA ARG A 71 4.44 -16.00 2.54
C ARG A 71 4.79 -15.09 3.74
N PRO A 72 3.79 -14.43 4.36
CA PRO A 72 2.33 -14.57 4.16
C PRO A 72 1.72 -13.63 3.11
N PHE A 73 2.50 -12.89 2.34
CA PHE A 73 2.02 -11.81 1.45
C PHE A 73 1.30 -12.31 0.19
N ALA A 74 1.55 -13.54 -0.26
CA ALA A 74 0.88 -14.07 -1.44
C ALA A 74 -0.64 -14.20 -1.23
N CYS A 75 -1.43 -13.66 -2.18
CA CYS A 75 -2.88 -13.68 -2.13
C CYS A 75 -3.47 -13.79 -3.54
N ALA A 76 -4.28 -14.81 -3.79
CA ALA A 76 -4.79 -15.14 -5.12
C ALA A 76 -5.96 -14.25 -5.58
N LYS A 77 -6.67 -13.60 -4.66
CA LYS A 77 -7.85 -12.77 -4.96
C LYS A 77 -7.92 -11.57 -4.03
N PRO A 78 -7.00 -10.60 -4.15
CA PRO A 78 -7.03 -9.41 -3.32
C PRO A 78 -8.27 -8.57 -3.63
N GLN A 79 -8.80 -7.91 -2.60
CA GLN A 79 -9.88 -6.93 -2.73
C GLN A 79 -9.34 -5.58 -2.29
N TYR A 80 -8.74 -4.89 -3.23
CA TYR A 80 -8.07 -3.63 -2.94
C TYR A 80 -9.02 -2.50 -2.61
N LYS A 81 -8.76 -1.84 -1.50
CA LYS A 81 -9.41 -0.60 -1.11
C LYS A 81 -8.36 0.36 -0.55
N VAL A 82 -8.29 1.56 -1.07
CA VAL A 82 -7.43 2.62 -0.54
C VAL A 82 -8.24 3.46 0.45
N THR A 83 -7.74 3.56 1.67
CA THR A 83 -8.35 4.32 2.76
C THR A 83 -7.31 5.21 3.41
N ASP A 84 -7.68 6.44 3.79
CA ASP A 84 -6.82 7.33 4.54
C ASP A 84 -7.11 7.18 6.04
N TYR A 85 -6.12 6.68 6.77
CA TYR A 85 -6.20 6.49 8.22
C TYR A 85 -5.44 7.54 9.01
N GLY A 86 -5.84 7.77 10.27
CA GLY A 86 -5.01 8.46 11.24
C GLY A 86 -3.87 7.57 11.73
N PRO A 87 -2.83 8.16 12.36
CA PRO A 87 -1.70 7.42 12.91
C PRO A 87 -2.07 6.29 13.88
N ASP A 88 -3.13 6.47 14.64
CA ASP A 88 -3.68 5.49 15.60
C ASP A 88 -4.12 4.18 14.94
N MET A 89 -4.62 4.27 13.70
CA MET A 89 -5.15 3.12 12.96
C MET A 89 -4.11 2.36 12.14
N LEU A 90 -2.86 2.79 12.13
CA LEU A 90 -1.79 2.07 11.44
C LEU A 90 -1.60 0.67 12.02
N PHE A 91 -1.16 -0.24 11.14
CA PHE A 91 -0.88 -1.63 11.50
C PHE A 91 -2.07 -2.28 12.22
N GLN A 92 -3.27 -2.10 11.60
CA GLN A 92 -4.53 -2.65 12.10
C GLN A 92 -4.91 -2.16 13.51
N GLY A 93 -4.56 -0.90 13.82
CA GLY A 93 -4.88 -0.26 15.10
C GLY A 93 -3.89 -0.56 16.23
N ALA A 94 -2.71 -1.12 15.94
CA ALA A 94 -1.72 -1.44 16.97
C ALA A 94 -1.33 -0.22 17.81
N PHE A 95 -1.24 0.97 17.22
CA PHE A 95 -0.90 2.18 17.97
C PHE A 95 -2.04 2.68 18.87
N ASP A 96 -3.30 2.49 18.47
CA ASP A 96 -4.45 2.76 19.32
C ASP A 96 -4.47 1.80 20.53
N GLU A 97 -4.21 0.51 20.31
CA GLU A 97 -4.10 -0.47 21.40
C GLU A 97 -2.99 -0.10 22.39
N MET A 98 -1.81 0.29 21.90
CA MET A 98 -0.71 0.75 22.76
C MET A 98 -1.11 2.00 23.57
N GLN A 99 -1.79 2.97 22.96
CA GLN A 99 -2.26 4.18 23.66
C GLN A 99 -3.36 3.86 24.69
N ARG A 100 -4.21 2.85 24.42
CA ARG A 100 -5.21 2.38 25.41
C ARG A 100 -4.53 1.76 26.63
N ALA A 101 -3.46 0.99 26.37
CA ALA A 101 -2.67 0.34 27.42
C ALA A 101 -1.84 1.33 28.25
N ASP A 102 -1.21 2.32 27.58
CA ASP A 102 -0.45 3.41 28.23
C ASP A 102 -0.81 4.74 27.58
N LYS A 103 -1.49 5.60 28.33
CA LYS A 103 -1.91 6.94 27.88
C LYS A 103 -0.77 7.91 27.55
N LYS A 104 0.48 7.58 27.88
CA LYS A 104 1.67 8.36 27.50
C LYS A 104 2.15 8.03 26.09
N VAL A 105 1.69 6.94 25.49
CA VAL A 105 1.99 6.59 24.10
C VAL A 105 1.27 7.57 23.18
N ASP A 106 2.04 8.17 22.29
CA ASP A 106 1.53 9.06 21.24
C ASP A 106 1.60 8.35 19.87
N PRO A 107 0.46 7.90 19.28
CA PRO A 107 0.42 7.27 17.97
C PRO A 107 1.06 8.12 16.87
N LYS A 108 0.94 9.46 16.96
CA LYS A 108 1.52 10.36 15.98
C LYS A 108 3.04 10.37 16.05
N ALA A 109 3.61 10.37 17.26
CA ALA A 109 5.05 10.28 17.44
C ALA A 109 5.60 8.91 16.97
N LEU A 110 4.88 7.81 17.23
CA LEU A 110 5.23 6.49 16.72
C LEU A 110 5.22 6.44 15.19
N ALA A 111 4.17 6.94 14.55
CA ALA A 111 4.08 7.01 13.10
C ALA A 111 5.22 7.85 12.50
N ALA A 112 5.52 9.01 13.10
CA ALA A 112 6.63 9.86 12.66
C ALA A 112 7.99 9.16 12.75
N SER A 113 8.21 8.32 13.78
CA SER A 113 9.45 7.53 13.93
C SER A 113 9.63 6.47 12.84
N LEU A 114 8.55 6.09 12.16
CA LEU A 114 8.52 5.17 11.02
C LEU A 114 8.49 5.91 9.66
N GLY A 115 8.60 7.23 9.66
CA GLY A 115 8.68 8.04 8.45
C GLY A 115 7.35 8.63 7.97
N PHE A 116 6.23 8.39 8.66
CA PHE A 116 4.95 9.00 8.30
C PHE A 116 4.87 10.44 8.81
N ALA A 117 4.92 11.40 7.89
CA ALA A 117 4.85 12.82 8.22
C ALA A 117 3.42 13.39 8.20
N GLU A 118 2.52 12.74 7.50
CA GLU A 118 1.17 13.24 7.24
C GLU A 118 0.19 12.85 8.35
N ALA A 119 -0.81 13.70 8.58
CA ALA A 119 -1.89 13.41 9.52
C ALA A 119 -2.86 12.32 9.01
N ARG A 120 -2.87 12.10 7.72
CA ARG A 120 -3.67 11.06 7.04
C ARG A 120 -2.73 10.23 6.18
N ILE A 121 -2.73 8.93 6.41
CA ILE A 121 -1.80 8.00 5.80
C ILE A 121 -2.57 7.08 4.87
N ARG A 122 -2.21 7.10 3.59
CA ARG A 122 -2.82 6.20 2.59
C ARG A 122 -2.49 4.76 2.95
N THR A 123 -3.53 3.97 3.09
CA THR A 123 -3.43 2.55 3.40
C THR A 123 -4.16 1.76 2.33
N LEU A 124 -3.49 0.75 1.78
CA LEU A 124 -4.09 -0.24 0.91
C LEU A 124 -4.54 -1.43 1.77
N GLU A 125 -5.83 -1.52 1.99
CA GLU A 125 -6.47 -2.73 2.49
C GLU A 125 -6.50 -3.74 1.34
N THR A 126 -5.88 -4.89 1.54
CA THR A 126 -5.77 -5.89 0.46
C THR A 126 -6.92 -6.90 0.45
N GLY A 127 -7.70 -6.94 1.52
CA GLY A 127 -8.69 -8.00 1.77
C GLY A 127 -8.04 -9.36 2.06
N CYS A 128 -6.72 -9.38 2.27
CA CYS A 128 -5.93 -10.51 2.72
C CYS A 128 -5.41 -10.23 4.15
N GLU A 129 -4.37 -10.89 4.61
CA GLU A 129 -3.91 -10.72 6.00
C GLU A 129 -3.14 -9.43 6.27
N ILE A 130 -2.64 -8.76 5.23
CA ILE A 130 -1.71 -7.64 5.37
C ILE A 130 -2.23 -6.39 4.69
N ASP A 131 -2.19 -5.28 5.41
CA ASP A 131 -2.39 -3.95 4.88
C ASP A 131 -1.04 -3.28 4.59
N VAL A 132 -1.03 -2.39 3.59
CA VAL A 132 0.18 -1.67 3.15
C VAL A 132 -0.03 -0.18 3.40
N HIS A 133 0.83 0.42 4.23
CA HIS A 133 0.77 1.83 4.59
C HIS A 133 1.81 2.62 3.79
N PHE A 134 1.39 3.64 3.05
CA PHE A 134 2.29 4.38 2.15
C PHE A 134 2.84 5.64 2.83
N VAL A 135 4.16 5.70 2.93
CA VAL A 135 4.90 6.91 3.33
C VAL A 135 4.88 7.92 2.17
N ASP A 136 5.10 7.41 0.95
CA ASP A 136 5.02 8.13 -0.33
C ASP A 136 4.68 7.16 -1.47
N ASP A 137 4.68 7.61 -2.73
CA ASP A 137 4.33 6.76 -3.88
C ASP A 137 5.37 5.66 -4.20
N ALA A 138 6.55 5.71 -3.58
CA ALA A 138 7.65 4.77 -3.79
C ALA A 138 8.08 4.04 -2.51
N THR A 139 7.52 4.40 -1.35
CA THR A 139 7.87 3.86 -0.04
C THR A 139 6.62 3.43 0.72
N ALA A 140 6.63 2.20 1.21
CA ALA A 140 5.54 1.66 2.00
C ALA A 140 6.06 0.91 3.24
N GLU A 141 5.22 0.83 4.26
CA GLU A 141 5.47 0.10 5.50
C GLU A 141 4.43 -1.01 5.67
N ILE A 142 4.87 -2.16 6.16
CA ILE A 142 4.03 -3.31 6.51
C ILE A 142 4.42 -3.79 7.90
N GLY A 143 3.43 -3.95 8.78
CA GLY A 143 3.62 -4.62 10.07
C GLY A 143 3.45 -6.14 9.93
N LEU A 144 4.39 -6.90 10.44
CA LEU A 144 4.28 -8.36 10.54
C LEU A 144 4.98 -8.84 11.80
N ASN A 145 4.24 -9.50 12.68
CA ASN A 145 4.72 -10.01 13.97
C ASN A 145 5.50 -8.95 14.77
N ASP A 146 6.79 -9.19 15.02
CA ASP A 146 7.63 -8.30 15.83
C ASP A 146 8.36 -7.22 15.00
N TYR A 147 8.04 -7.05 13.69
CA TYR A 147 8.74 -6.12 12.82
C TYR A 147 7.80 -5.20 12.05
N VAL A 148 8.30 -4.00 11.78
CA VAL A 148 7.83 -3.14 10.69
C VAL A 148 8.86 -3.21 9.57
N TYR A 149 8.39 -3.52 8.37
CA TYR A 149 9.20 -3.67 7.17
C TYR A 149 8.98 -2.49 6.23
N THR A 150 10.07 -1.86 5.78
CA THR A 150 10.02 -0.87 4.71
C THR A 150 10.16 -1.55 3.36
N LEU A 151 9.27 -1.22 2.45
CA LEU A 151 9.31 -1.63 1.06
C LEU A 151 9.56 -0.43 0.15
N LYS A 152 10.39 -0.64 -0.89
CA LYS A 152 10.61 0.35 -1.94
C LYS A 152 10.07 -0.17 -3.27
N LYS A 153 9.35 0.70 -3.98
CA LYS A 153 8.88 0.43 -5.33
C LYS A 153 10.06 0.40 -6.31
N ARG A 154 10.04 -0.55 -7.24
CA ARG A 154 11.02 -0.67 -8.33
C ARG A 154 10.50 -0.06 -9.62
#